data_4dcaee9cd05411dc9be38819ff1a37c6
#
_entry.id   4dcaee9cd05411dc9be38819ff1a37c6
#
_cell.length_a   1.000
_cell.length_b   1.000
_cell.length_c   1.000
_cell.angle_alpha   90.00
_cell.angle_beta   90.00
_cell.angle_gamma   90.00
#
_symmetry.space_group_name_H-M   'P 1'
#
loop_
_entity.id
_entity.type
_entity.pdbx_description
1 polymer ?
#
loop_
_entity_poly.entity_id
_entity_poly.type
_entity_poly.pdbx_seq_one_letter_code
_entity_poly.pdbx_strand_id
1 'polypeptide(L)'
;MIKIYSDNNSILENATIIVYGFAVFILWEVMFSFGDIPMISYPNVLCADERERTNLLSLRPVGAMVCSICCLIVQPLAFAISGALGGTQTDERNAFFIIALTFSVVGYILYQLTVSKERLHNNEKRSTNIKQQYKYILTNPLLKKIIMSGLLSSMSALQGVVLSALVAFYFSSKNSGLTFLYTFLLGTGSFVGLMLSTFLVPILSRKLGNVKAYVLCNLTSILPNILIFVLYLGNKTTMNTFANFAVMFILSLISGSFLSLASNIRTLLIDDAVELEYKLSGTKPTALFFSFQTSIIKIQSGVSSLISSAGYMVIGFTSTETAKLNEYIANGFVARESAEYTALFTMLFFLFSVLPAVSSLLAVIPFTKNEK
;
A
#
# COMPACT_ATOMS: atom_id res chain seq x y z
N MET A 1 -9.37 16.28 -8.86
CA MET A 1 -9.73 16.55 -7.46
C MET A 1 -9.17 17.86 -6.88
N ILE A 2 -8.22 18.52 -7.51
CA ILE A 2 -7.49 19.68 -6.98
C ILE A 2 -8.23 21.04 -7.24
N LYS A 3 -9.24 21.08 -8.10
CA LYS A 3 -10.01 22.31 -8.38
C LYS A 3 -11.23 22.49 -7.47
N ILE A 4 -11.38 21.62 -6.48
CA ILE A 4 -12.50 21.64 -5.54
C ILE A 4 -12.31 22.71 -4.45
N TYR A 5 -11.08 23.10 -4.17
CA TYR A 5 -10.73 24.19 -3.29
C TYR A 5 -10.32 25.42 -4.12
N SER A 6 -11.29 26.17 -4.59
CA SER A 6 -11.08 27.57 -5.01
C SER A 6 -11.24 28.44 -3.76
N ASP A 7 -10.31 29.36 -3.53
CA ASP A 7 -10.34 30.29 -2.38
C ASP A 7 -11.60 31.18 -2.32
N ASN A 8 -12.44 31.12 -3.36
CA ASN A 8 -13.68 31.87 -3.50
C ASN A 8 -14.95 31.06 -3.22
N ASN A 9 -14.86 29.76 -2.90
CA ASN A 9 -16.04 28.96 -2.59
C ASN A 9 -16.51 29.22 -1.14
N SER A 10 -17.81 29.32 -0.94
CA SER A 10 -18.36 29.41 0.41
C SER A 10 -18.00 28.16 1.23
N ILE A 11 -17.90 28.30 2.56
CA ILE A 11 -17.62 27.16 3.49
C ILE A 11 -18.63 26.02 3.25
N LEU A 12 -19.88 26.36 2.88
CA LEU A 12 -20.96 25.40 2.62
C LEU A 12 -20.69 24.58 1.34
N GLU A 13 -20.19 25.22 0.28
CA GLU A 13 -19.83 24.53 -0.98
C GLU A 13 -18.65 23.59 -0.77
N ASN A 14 -17.62 24.02 -0.05
CA ASN A 14 -16.47 23.18 0.29
C ASN A 14 -16.89 21.96 1.14
N ALA A 15 -17.77 22.16 2.13
CA ALA A 15 -18.30 21.07 2.95
C ALA A 15 -19.11 20.07 2.10
N THR A 16 -19.95 20.55 1.19
CA THR A 16 -20.76 19.69 0.30
C THR A 16 -19.86 18.83 -0.60
N ILE A 17 -18.80 19.40 -1.15
CA ILE A 17 -17.83 18.68 -1.99
C ILE A 17 -17.09 17.62 -1.20
N ILE A 18 -16.67 17.91 0.03
CA ILE A 18 -16.01 16.94 0.92
C ILE A 18 -16.96 15.79 1.25
N VAL A 19 -18.21 16.08 1.62
CA VAL A 19 -19.22 15.06 1.93
C VAL A 19 -19.50 14.20 0.72
N TYR A 20 -19.66 14.80 -0.47
CA TYR A 20 -19.84 14.06 -1.72
C TYR A 20 -18.65 13.15 -2.03
N GLY A 21 -17.42 13.68 -1.96
CA GLY A 21 -16.20 12.88 -2.19
C GLY A 21 -16.08 11.71 -1.22
N PHE A 22 -16.42 11.94 0.05
CA PHE A 22 -16.40 10.91 1.08
C PHE A 22 -17.48 9.84 0.84
N ALA A 23 -18.70 10.23 0.45
CA ALA A 23 -19.78 9.30 0.12
C ALA A 23 -19.43 8.43 -1.08
N VAL A 24 -18.87 9.01 -2.15
CA VAL A 24 -18.40 8.28 -3.34
C VAL A 24 -17.26 7.33 -2.98
N PHE A 25 -16.33 7.75 -2.13
CA PHE A 25 -15.23 6.90 -1.66
C PHE A 25 -15.74 5.71 -0.85
N ILE A 26 -16.68 5.90 0.09
CA ILE A 26 -17.29 4.81 0.84
C ILE A 26 -18.02 3.84 -0.11
N LEU A 27 -18.81 4.35 -1.05
CA LEU A 27 -19.51 3.53 -2.03
C LEU A 27 -18.52 2.68 -2.84
N TRP A 28 -17.43 3.29 -3.32
CA TRP A 28 -16.35 2.59 -4.01
C TRP A 28 -15.75 1.47 -3.15
N GLU A 29 -15.41 1.75 -1.89
CA GLU A 29 -14.80 0.79 -0.98
C GLU A 29 -15.73 -0.39 -0.66
N VAL A 30 -17.03 -0.13 -0.52
CA VAL A 30 -18.03 -1.18 -0.32
C VAL A 30 -18.15 -2.05 -1.57
N MET A 31 -18.29 -1.47 -2.76
CA MET A 31 -18.38 -2.21 -4.03
C MET A 31 -17.12 -3.02 -4.31
N PHE A 32 -15.94 -2.44 -4.06
CA PHE A 32 -14.67 -3.14 -4.18
C PHE A 32 -14.59 -4.35 -3.24
N SER A 33 -15.09 -4.22 -2.00
CA SER A 33 -15.08 -5.32 -1.02
C SER A 33 -15.96 -6.48 -1.46
N PHE A 34 -17.09 -6.22 -2.11
CA PHE A 34 -17.96 -7.28 -2.66
C PHE A 34 -17.28 -8.09 -3.77
N GLY A 35 -16.34 -7.49 -4.51
CA GLY A 35 -15.53 -8.19 -5.51
C GLY A 35 -14.29 -8.88 -4.91
N ASP A 36 -13.57 -8.18 -4.04
CA ASP A 36 -12.25 -8.61 -3.52
C ASP A 36 -12.37 -9.82 -2.57
N ILE A 37 -13.33 -9.81 -1.63
CA ILE A 37 -13.48 -10.90 -0.64
C ILE A 37 -13.77 -12.26 -1.29
N PRO A 38 -14.70 -12.40 -2.24
CA PRO A 38 -14.89 -13.64 -2.96
C PRO A 38 -13.64 -14.09 -3.73
N MET A 39 -12.96 -13.17 -4.40
CA MET A 39 -11.73 -13.48 -5.17
C MET A 39 -10.60 -14.02 -4.29
N ILE A 40 -10.44 -13.50 -3.08
CA ILE A 40 -9.43 -13.99 -2.14
C ILE A 40 -9.75 -15.40 -1.66
N SER A 41 -11.04 -15.72 -1.43
CA SER A 41 -11.50 -17.01 -0.97
C SER A 41 -11.65 -18.05 -2.09
N TYR A 42 -11.63 -17.63 -3.35
CA TYR A 42 -11.91 -18.43 -4.52
C TYR A 42 -11.00 -19.67 -4.70
N PRO A 43 -9.68 -19.58 -4.52
CA PRO A 43 -8.81 -20.76 -4.59
C PRO A 43 -9.17 -21.88 -3.61
N ASN A 44 -9.73 -21.52 -2.44
CA ASN A 44 -10.15 -22.48 -1.43
C ASN A 44 -11.42 -23.24 -1.82
N VAL A 45 -12.22 -22.70 -2.75
CA VAL A 45 -13.48 -23.28 -3.22
C VAL A 45 -13.26 -24.09 -4.51
N LEU A 46 -12.26 -23.70 -5.32
CA LEU A 46 -11.93 -24.33 -6.59
C LEU A 46 -11.14 -25.62 -6.44
N CYS A 47 -10.14 -25.63 -5.59
CA CYS A 47 -9.19 -26.71 -5.48
C CYS A 47 -9.55 -27.62 -4.31
N ALA A 48 -9.91 -28.86 -4.62
CA ALA A 48 -10.09 -29.93 -3.62
C ALA A 48 -8.71 -30.42 -3.09
N ASP A 49 -7.68 -30.38 -3.93
CA ASP A 49 -6.32 -30.79 -3.59
C ASP A 49 -5.52 -29.60 -2.99
N GLU A 50 -4.90 -29.86 -1.86
CA GLU A 50 -4.07 -28.89 -1.12
C GLU A 50 -2.87 -28.41 -1.95
N ARG A 51 -2.30 -29.28 -2.78
CA ARG A 51 -1.15 -28.96 -3.63
C ARG A 51 -1.53 -28.02 -4.77
N GLU A 52 -2.67 -28.24 -5.43
CA GLU A 52 -3.19 -27.35 -6.47
C GLU A 52 -3.56 -26.00 -5.90
N ARG A 53 -4.21 -25.97 -4.72
CA ARG A 53 -4.54 -24.75 -4.00
C ARG A 53 -3.29 -23.92 -3.66
N THR A 54 -2.24 -24.57 -3.17
CA THR A 54 -0.98 -23.92 -2.85
C THR A 54 -0.32 -23.33 -4.09
N ASN A 55 -0.34 -24.05 -5.22
CA ASN A 55 0.18 -23.56 -6.49
C ASN A 55 -0.61 -22.33 -6.98
N LEU A 56 -1.93 -22.35 -6.89
CA LEU A 56 -2.78 -21.21 -7.28
C LEU A 56 -2.54 -19.98 -6.40
N LEU A 57 -2.42 -20.18 -5.09
CA LEU A 57 -2.10 -19.10 -4.14
C LEU A 57 -0.69 -18.53 -4.36
N SER A 58 0.27 -19.35 -4.81
CA SER A 58 1.62 -18.89 -5.13
C SER A 58 1.71 -18.03 -6.39
N LEU A 59 0.75 -18.13 -7.31
CA LEU A 59 0.65 -17.27 -8.49
C LEU A 59 0.07 -15.88 -8.20
N ARG A 60 -0.64 -15.71 -7.07
CA ARG A 60 -1.24 -14.43 -6.68
C ARG A 60 -0.23 -13.27 -6.59
N PRO A 61 0.96 -13.42 -5.98
CA PRO A 61 1.97 -12.36 -5.98
C PRO A 61 2.40 -11.93 -7.38
N VAL A 62 2.44 -12.85 -8.34
CA VAL A 62 2.78 -12.54 -9.75
C VAL A 62 1.71 -11.64 -10.38
N GLY A 63 0.44 -11.95 -10.18
CA GLY A 63 -0.67 -11.10 -10.62
C GLY A 63 -0.63 -9.71 -9.97
N ALA A 64 -0.38 -9.65 -8.67
CA ALA A 64 -0.23 -8.39 -7.94
C ALA A 64 0.96 -7.56 -8.48
N MET A 65 2.06 -8.20 -8.86
CA MET A 65 3.21 -7.53 -9.47
C MET A 65 2.85 -6.89 -10.80
N VAL A 66 2.16 -7.59 -11.69
CA VAL A 66 1.71 -7.05 -13.00
C VAL A 66 0.80 -5.84 -12.78
N CYS A 67 -0.20 -5.95 -11.89
CA CYS A 67 -1.08 -4.82 -11.55
C CYS A 67 -0.31 -3.63 -10.98
N SER A 68 0.67 -3.88 -10.13
CA SER A 68 1.48 -2.81 -9.54
C SER A 68 2.33 -2.08 -10.59
N ILE A 69 2.87 -2.79 -11.59
CA ILE A 69 3.57 -2.15 -12.73
C ILE A 69 2.59 -1.26 -13.51
N CYS A 70 1.38 -1.74 -13.78
CA CYS A 70 0.34 -0.92 -14.41
C CYS A 70 0.03 0.35 -13.61
N CYS A 71 -0.06 0.25 -12.27
CA CYS A 71 -0.28 1.42 -11.41
C CYS A 71 0.88 2.43 -11.46
N LEU A 72 2.13 1.99 -11.56
CA LEU A 72 3.28 2.90 -11.67
C LEU A 72 3.29 3.70 -12.97
N ILE A 73 2.74 3.15 -14.05
CA ILE A 73 2.69 3.81 -15.36
C ILE A 73 1.59 4.89 -15.41
N VAL A 74 0.59 4.85 -14.52
CA VAL A 74 -0.57 5.77 -14.56
C VAL A 74 -0.15 7.24 -14.51
N GLN A 75 0.69 7.63 -13.56
CA GLN A 75 1.07 9.03 -13.38
C GLN A 75 1.93 9.57 -14.55
N PRO A 76 3.00 8.88 -14.99
CA PRO A 76 3.77 9.33 -16.16
C PRO A 76 2.94 9.38 -17.43
N LEU A 77 2.04 8.41 -17.63
CA LEU A 77 1.14 8.36 -18.78
C LEU A 77 0.16 9.54 -18.77
N ALA A 78 -0.38 9.88 -17.59
CA ALA A 78 -1.25 11.05 -17.44
C ALA A 78 -0.53 12.35 -17.81
N PHE A 79 0.71 12.52 -17.38
CA PHE A 79 1.51 13.69 -17.75
C PHE A 79 1.85 13.73 -19.25
N ALA A 80 2.15 12.58 -19.86
CA ALA A 80 2.41 12.49 -21.29
C ALA A 80 1.17 12.85 -22.12
N ILE A 81 0.00 12.32 -21.76
CA ILE A 81 -1.28 12.61 -22.44
C ILE A 81 -1.66 14.08 -22.23
N SER A 82 -1.53 14.61 -21.01
CA SER A 82 -1.81 16.02 -20.71
C SER A 82 -0.91 16.94 -21.56
N GLY A 83 0.37 16.65 -21.67
CA GLY A 83 1.31 17.40 -22.51
C GLY A 83 0.92 17.40 -23.98
N ALA A 84 0.42 16.29 -24.50
CA ALA A 84 -0.08 16.18 -25.87
C ALA A 84 -1.38 16.94 -26.13
N LEU A 85 -2.21 17.14 -25.09
CA LEU A 85 -3.49 17.85 -25.16
C LEU A 85 -3.37 19.36 -24.99
N GLY A 86 -2.25 19.89 -24.54
CA GLY A 86 -2.03 21.32 -24.34
C GLY A 86 -1.39 21.68 -22.99
N GLY A 87 -1.23 20.71 -22.09
CA GLY A 87 -0.48 20.87 -20.84
C GLY A 87 -1.19 21.67 -19.75
N THR A 88 -2.48 21.96 -19.92
CA THR A 88 -3.26 22.68 -18.90
C THR A 88 -3.66 21.74 -17.75
N GLN A 89 -4.01 22.33 -16.60
CA GLN A 89 -4.51 21.55 -15.45
C GLN A 89 -5.83 20.80 -15.76
N THR A 90 -6.62 21.31 -16.70
CA THR A 90 -7.82 20.64 -17.18
C THR A 90 -7.49 19.41 -18.01
N ASP A 91 -6.44 19.49 -18.83
CA ASP A 91 -5.96 18.38 -19.65
C ASP A 91 -5.36 17.27 -18.78
N GLU A 92 -4.65 17.62 -17.71
CA GLU A 92 -4.15 16.66 -16.73
C GLU A 92 -5.31 15.88 -16.07
N ARG A 93 -6.37 16.57 -15.66
CA ARG A 93 -7.58 15.93 -15.11
C ARG A 93 -8.26 15.00 -16.12
N ASN A 94 -8.38 15.41 -17.37
CA ASN A 94 -8.99 14.63 -18.44
C ASN A 94 -8.12 13.40 -18.76
N ALA A 95 -6.80 13.54 -18.76
CA ALA A 95 -5.87 12.43 -18.95
C ALA A 95 -6.03 11.36 -17.85
N PHE A 96 -6.07 11.74 -16.57
CA PHE A 96 -6.34 10.80 -15.47
C PHE A 96 -7.71 10.12 -15.61
N PHE A 97 -8.74 10.85 -16.03
CA PHE A 97 -10.07 10.27 -16.24
C PHE A 97 -10.07 9.21 -17.35
N ILE A 98 -9.42 9.50 -18.49
CA ILE A 98 -9.31 8.55 -19.63
C ILE A 98 -8.57 7.28 -19.19
N ILE A 99 -7.47 7.41 -18.46
CA ILE A 99 -6.69 6.27 -17.97
C ILE A 99 -7.51 5.44 -16.99
N ALA A 100 -8.16 6.09 -16.02
CA ALA A 100 -9.01 5.41 -15.04
C ALA A 100 -10.15 4.65 -15.72
N LEU A 101 -10.82 5.24 -16.70
CA LEU A 101 -11.88 4.60 -17.47
C LEU A 101 -11.35 3.38 -18.24
N THR A 102 -10.21 3.53 -18.93
CA THR A 102 -9.59 2.45 -19.71
C THR A 102 -9.23 1.26 -18.80
N PHE A 103 -8.54 1.51 -17.69
CA PHE A 103 -8.16 0.44 -16.76
C PHE A 103 -9.37 -0.20 -16.08
N SER A 104 -10.42 0.56 -15.80
CA SER A 104 -11.66 0.03 -15.23
C SER A 104 -12.36 -0.92 -16.21
N VAL A 105 -12.45 -0.56 -17.49
CA VAL A 105 -13.07 -1.41 -18.52
C VAL A 105 -12.25 -2.69 -18.73
N VAL A 106 -10.92 -2.57 -18.87
CA VAL A 106 -10.03 -3.73 -19.03
C VAL A 106 -10.11 -4.64 -17.80
N GLY A 107 -10.04 -4.07 -16.61
CA GLY A 107 -10.15 -4.82 -15.34
C GLY A 107 -11.48 -5.55 -15.22
N TYR A 108 -12.59 -4.92 -15.60
CA TYR A 108 -13.90 -5.54 -15.59
C TYR A 108 -14.00 -6.73 -16.58
N ILE A 109 -13.46 -6.57 -17.79
CA ILE A 109 -13.43 -7.67 -18.78
C ILE A 109 -12.61 -8.85 -18.24
N LEU A 110 -11.42 -8.59 -17.69
CA LEU A 110 -10.57 -9.63 -17.10
C LEU A 110 -11.28 -10.33 -15.93
N TYR A 111 -11.98 -9.57 -15.09
CA TYR A 111 -12.76 -10.12 -13.98
C TYR A 111 -13.88 -11.06 -14.48
N GLN A 112 -14.61 -10.67 -15.53
CA GLN A 112 -15.67 -11.52 -16.10
C GLN A 112 -15.14 -12.82 -16.70
N LEU A 113 -13.94 -12.79 -17.29
CA LEU A 113 -13.30 -13.98 -17.85
C LEU A 113 -12.95 -15.02 -16.78
N THR A 114 -12.64 -14.59 -15.56
CA THR A 114 -12.33 -15.52 -14.45
C THR A 114 -13.56 -16.24 -13.90
N VAL A 115 -14.74 -15.62 -13.95
CA VAL A 115 -15.97 -16.17 -13.35
C VAL A 115 -16.76 -17.08 -14.32
N SER A 116 -16.54 -16.96 -15.63
CA SER A 116 -17.47 -17.48 -16.66
C SER A 116 -17.47 -19.00 -16.88
N LYS A 117 -16.54 -19.79 -16.33
CA LYS A 117 -16.38 -21.21 -16.69
C LYS A 117 -16.27 -22.22 -15.55
N GLU A 118 -16.54 -21.83 -14.31
CA GLU A 118 -16.13 -22.68 -13.20
C GLU A 118 -17.27 -23.38 -12.45
N ARG A 119 -17.05 -24.67 -12.19
CA ARG A 119 -17.91 -25.51 -11.35
C ARG A 119 -17.37 -25.46 -9.91
N LEU A 120 -18.14 -24.88 -9.01
CA LEU A 120 -17.84 -24.87 -7.58
C LEU A 120 -17.84 -26.33 -7.05
N HIS A 121 -16.72 -26.77 -6.47
CA HIS A 121 -16.54 -28.15 -6.02
C HIS A 121 -16.86 -28.36 -4.53
N ASN A 122 -17.14 -27.32 -3.78
CA ASN A 122 -17.22 -27.43 -2.32
C ASN A 122 -18.61 -27.15 -1.75
N ASN A 123 -19.25 -28.23 -1.22
CA ASN A 123 -20.51 -28.19 -0.48
C ASN A 123 -20.27 -28.08 1.05
N GLU A 124 -19.27 -27.33 1.53
CA GLU A 124 -19.09 -27.15 2.96
C GLU A 124 -20.31 -26.44 3.57
N LYS A 125 -20.90 -27.06 4.59
CA LYS A 125 -21.99 -26.47 5.38
C LYS A 125 -21.50 -25.18 6.02
N ARG A 126 -21.94 -24.05 5.47
CA ARG A 126 -21.63 -22.72 6.01
C ARG A 126 -22.32 -22.59 7.36
N SER A 127 -21.54 -22.28 8.41
CA SER A 127 -22.12 -21.78 9.65
C SER A 127 -22.78 -20.42 9.36
N THR A 128 -24.11 -20.39 9.44
CA THR A 128 -24.92 -19.20 9.11
C THR A 128 -25.03 -18.20 10.26
N ASN A 129 -24.48 -18.50 11.44
CA ASN A 129 -24.61 -17.65 12.61
C ASN A 129 -23.47 -16.62 12.71
N ILE A 130 -23.71 -15.40 12.20
CA ILE A 130 -22.78 -14.29 12.20
C ILE A 130 -22.29 -13.93 13.61
N LYS A 131 -23.15 -14.01 14.64
CA LYS A 131 -22.75 -13.74 16.03
C LYS A 131 -21.71 -14.75 16.54
N GLN A 132 -21.84 -16.00 16.13
CA GLN A 132 -20.90 -17.06 16.49
C GLN A 132 -19.55 -16.86 15.78
N GLN A 133 -19.55 -16.37 14.55
CA GLN A 133 -18.35 -16.04 13.79
C GLN A 133 -17.56 -14.88 14.44
N TYR A 134 -18.21 -13.84 14.95
CA TYR A 134 -17.55 -12.77 15.70
C TYR A 134 -16.95 -13.26 17.03
N LYS A 135 -17.55 -14.26 17.68
CA LYS A 135 -16.99 -14.84 18.89
C LYS A 135 -15.62 -15.47 18.64
N TYR A 136 -15.40 -16.10 17.49
CA TYR A 136 -14.10 -16.70 17.14
C TYR A 136 -12.98 -15.69 17.09
N ILE A 137 -13.24 -14.44 16.68
CA ILE A 137 -12.24 -13.36 16.66
C ILE A 137 -11.75 -13.04 18.09
N LEU A 138 -12.68 -13.05 19.04
CA LEU A 138 -12.38 -12.74 20.43
C LEU A 138 -11.71 -13.90 21.17
N THR A 139 -11.89 -15.14 20.72
CA THR A 139 -11.37 -16.35 21.36
C THR A 139 -10.04 -16.81 20.80
N ASN A 140 -9.76 -16.55 19.51
CA ASN A 140 -8.52 -16.99 18.87
C ASN A 140 -7.33 -16.08 19.23
N PRO A 141 -6.35 -16.55 20.02
CA PRO A 141 -5.25 -15.71 20.48
C PRO A 141 -4.31 -15.30 19.34
N LEU A 142 -4.11 -16.17 18.35
CA LEU A 142 -3.23 -15.86 17.21
C LEU A 142 -3.85 -14.79 16.32
N LEU A 143 -5.15 -14.88 16.03
CA LEU A 143 -5.85 -13.87 15.26
C LEU A 143 -5.82 -12.49 15.92
N LYS A 144 -5.98 -12.41 17.25
CA LYS A 144 -5.82 -11.15 18.01
C LYS A 144 -4.44 -10.54 17.78
N LYS A 145 -3.38 -11.35 17.91
CA LYS A 145 -2.00 -10.87 17.68
C LYS A 145 -1.80 -10.35 16.26
N ILE A 146 -2.36 -11.03 15.26
CA ILE A 146 -2.29 -10.62 13.85
C ILE A 146 -3.03 -9.29 13.62
N ILE A 147 -4.24 -9.12 14.17
CA ILE A 147 -5.02 -7.89 14.05
C ILE A 147 -4.27 -6.72 14.72
N MET A 148 -3.80 -6.90 15.96
CA MET A 148 -3.03 -5.88 16.68
C MET A 148 -1.75 -5.49 15.92
N SER A 149 -0.99 -6.47 15.46
CA SER A 149 0.20 -6.24 14.64
C SER A 149 -0.13 -5.52 13.34
N GLY A 150 -1.22 -5.90 12.67
CA GLY A 150 -1.70 -5.24 11.47
C GLY A 150 -2.04 -3.77 11.70
N LEU A 151 -2.75 -3.45 12.76
CA LEU A 151 -3.08 -2.05 13.11
C LEU A 151 -1.83 -1.24 13.46
N LEU A 152 -0.91 -1.81 14.23
CA LEU A 152 0.35 -1.16 14.59
C LEU A 152 1.29 -0.97 13.38
N SER A 153 1.15 -1.81 12.35
CA SER A 153 1.89 -1.66 11.08
C SER A 153 1.29 -0.64 10.11
N SER A 154 0.30 0.15 10.52
CA SER A 154 -0.42 1.08 9.62
C SER A 154 0.48 2.13 8.97
N MET A 155 1.52 2.60 9.67
CA MET A 155 2.43 3.62 9.13
C MET A 155 3.36 3.07 8.04
N SER A 156 3.45 1.76 7.83
CA SER A 156 4.28 1.19 6.76
C SER A 156 3.77 1.56 5.36
N ALA A 157 2.45 1.77 5.20
CA ALA A 157 1.85 2.18 3.95
C ALA A 157 2.21 3.63 3.53
N LEU A 158 2.77 4.44 4.45
CA LEU A 158 3.24 5.79 4.14
C LEU A 158 4.30 5.82 3.04
N GLN A 159 5.14 4.80 2.91
CA GLN A 159 6.11 4.73 1.82
C GLN A 159 5.43 4.90 0.45
N GLY A 160 4.33 4.20 0.21
CA GLY A 160 3.57 4.30 -1.03
C GLY A 160 2.83 5.64 -1.19
N VAL A 161 2.20 6.12 -0.11
CA VAL A 161 1.41 7.37 -0.13
C VAL A 161 2.30 8.58 -0.41
N VAL A 162 3.47 8.64 0.23
CA VAL A 162 4.37 9.81 0.17
C VAL A 162 5.32 9.74 -1.03
N LEU A 163 5.56 8.55 -1.59
CA LEU A 163 6.49 8.35 -2.71
C LEU A 163 6.20 9.27 -3.90
N SER A 164 4.94 9.39 -4.29
CA SER A 164 4.54 10.20 -5.45
C SER A 164 4.88 11.70 -5.25
N ALA A 165 4.63 12.24 -4.06
CA ALA A 165 4.95 13.61 -3.72
C ALA A 165 6.48 13.82 -3.64
N LEU A 166 7.19 12.90 -2.99
CA LEU A 166 8.65 12.94 -2.88
C LEU A 166 9.32 12.93 -4.26
N VAL A 167 8.88 12.04 -5.15
CA VAL A 167 9.43 11.98 -6.51
C VAL A 167 9.05 13.22 -7.31
N ALA A 168 7.79 13.64 -7.29
CA ALA A 168 7.32 14.77 -8.10
C ALA A 168 8.01 16.09 -7.74
N PHE A 169 8.19 16.38 -6.46
CA PHE A 169 8.68 17.67 -6.00
C PHE A 169 10.21 17.69 -5.73
N TYR A 170 10.76 16.60 -5.18
CA TYR A 170 12.17 16.58 -4.83
C TYR A 170 13.06 16.08 -5.97
N PHE A 171 12.74 14.93 -6.57
CA PHE A 171 13.63 14.28 -7.54
C PHE A 171 13.41 14.73 -8.97
N SER A 172 12.17 14.84 -9.43
CA SER A 172 11.86 15.02 -10.86
C SER A 172 11.51 16.45 -11.26
N SER A 173 11.19 17.32 -10.29
CA SER A 173 10.63 18.66 -10.57
C SER A 173 9.50 18.58 -11.61
N LYS A 174 8.60 17.58 -11.47
CA LYS A 174 7.47 17.28 -12.37
C LYS A 174 7.82 16.91 -13.81
N ASN A 175 9.07 16.65 -14.13
CA ASN A 175 9.44 16.10 -15.43
C ASN A 175 8.90 14.67 -15.57
N SER A 176 8.10 14.38 -16.59
CA SER A 176 7.40 13.09 -16.76
C SER A 176 8.36 11.90 -16.85
N GLY A 177 9.45 12.03 -17.62
CA GLY A 177 10.45 10.97 -17.80
C GLY A 177 11.21 10.68 -16.51
N LEU A 178 11.64 11.73 -15.80
CA LEU A 178 12.32 11.59 -14.51
C LEU A 178 11.35 11.07 -13.43
N THR A 179 10.09 11.50 -13.44
CA THR A 179 9.07 10.99 -12.52
C THR A 179 8.89 9.48 -12.69
N PHE A 180 8.78 9.02 -13.93
CA PHE A 180 8.72 7.58 -14.21
C PHE A 180 9.93 6.84 -13.69
N LEU A 181 11.13 7.32 -14.03
CA LEU A 181 12.38 6.69 -13.64
C LEU A 181 12.52 6.57 -12.11
N TYR A 182 12.34 7.67 -11.39
CA TYR A 182 12.50 7.68 -9.93
C TYR A 182 11.38 6.90 -9.21
N THR A 183 10.14 6.99 -9.68
CA THR A 183 9.03 6.22 -9.10
C THR A 183 9.26 4.72 -9.31
N PHE A 184 9.69 4.32 -10.51
CA PHE A 184 10.00 2.93 -10.81
C PHE A 184 11.17 2.43 -9.94
N LEU A 185 12.28 3.15 -9.89
CA LEU A 185 13.45 2.75 -9.11
C LEU A 185 13.13 2.64 -7.62
N LEU A 186 12.51 3.66 -7.01
CA LEU A 186 12.19 3.64 -5.58
C LEU A 186 11.07 2.64 -5.23
N GLY A 187 10.17 2.36 -6.17
CA GLY A 187 9.14 1.33 -6.03
C GLY A 187 9.65 -0.11 -6.24
N THR A 188 10.82 -0.28 -6.89
CA THR A 188 11.37 -1.59 -7.25
C THR A 188 11.55 -2.52 -6.05
N GLY A 189 11.84 -1.98 -4.86
CA GLY A 189 11.98 -2.77 -3.63
C GLY A 189 10.73 -3.61 -3.33
N SER A 190 9.54 -3.05 -3.50
CA SER A 190 8.28 -3.77 -3.30
C SER A 190 8.08 -4.87 -4.35
N PHE A 191 8.45 -4.63 -5.61
CA PHE A 191 8.36 -5.63 -6.68
C PHE A 191 9.32 -6.78 -6.47
N VAL A 192 10.58 -6.48 -6.16
CA VAL A 192 11.60 -7.49 -5.85
C VAL A 192 11.15 -8.31 -4.64
N GLY A 193 10.58 -7.66 -3.62
CA GLY A 193 10.02 -8.34 -2.45
C GLY A 193 8.88 -9.28 -2.80
N LEU A 194 7.97 -8.90 -3.70
CA LEU A 194 6.90 -9.77 -4.18
C LEU A 194 7.45 -10.98 -4.93
N MET A 195 8.44 -10.80 -5.80
CA MET A 195 9.11 -11.92 -6.48
C MET A 195 9.84 -12.82 -5.49
N LEU A 196 10.63 -12.25 -4.60
CA LEU A 196 11.38 -13.00 -3.59
C LEU A 196 10.45 -13.74 -2.63
N SER A 197 9.26 -13.22 -2.35
CA SER A 197 8.32 -13.86 -1.44
C SER A 197 7.87 -15.23 -1.95
N THR A 198 7.74 -15.42 -3.25
CA THR A 198 7.37 -16.71 -3.84
C THR A 198 8.38 -17.81 -3.47
N PHE A 199 9.67 -17.47 -3.38
CA PHE A 199 10.74 -18.42 -3.07
C PHE A 199 11.14 -18.41 -1.60
N LEU A 200 11.30 -17.23 -1.01
CA LEU A 200 11.84 -17.09 0.35
C LEU A 200 10.81 -17.37 1.45
N VAL A 201 9.53 -17.01 1.24
CA VAL A 201 8.49 -17.23 2.25
C VAL A 201 8.36 -18.71 2.62
N PRO A 202 8.26 -19.67 1.67
CA PRO A 202 8.21 -21.09 2.02
C PRO A 202 9.48 -21.59 2.75
N ILE A 203 10.66 -21.06 2.38
CA ILE A 203 11.92 -21.43 3.02
C ILE A 203 11.98 -20.90 4.46
N LEU A 204 11.65 -19.62 4.65
CA LEU A 204 11.63 -18.98 5.97
C LEU A 204 10.60 -19.62 6.90
N SER A 205 9.40 -19.88 6.38
CA SER A 205 8.31 -20.53 7.12
C SER A 205 8.71 -21.93 7.60
N ARG A 206 9.36 -22.74 6.73
CA ARG A 206 9.81 -24.10 7.09
C ARG A 206 10.94 -24.09 8.09
N LYS A 207 11.90 -23.15 7.98
CA LYS A 207 13.09 -23.13 8.85
C LYS A 207 12.84 -22.45 10.20
N LEU A 208 12.07 -21.36 10.23
CA LEU A 208 11.90 -20.52 11.40
C LEU A 208 10.49 -20.58 11.99
N GLY A 209 9.51 -21.06 11.21
CA GLY A 209 8.08 -20.89 11.49
C GLY A 209 7.57 -19.50 11.14
N ASN A 210 6.25 -19.38 10.86
CA ASN A 210 5.64 -18.16 10.32
C ASN A 210 5.82 -16.96 11.25
N VAL A 211 5.67 -17.13 12.58
CA VAL A 211 5.81 -16.01 13.54
C VAL A 211 7.23 -15.44 13.56
N LYS A 212 8.25 -16.31 13.67
CA LYS A 212 9.65 -15.84 13.72
C LYS A 212 10.07 -15.23 12.38
N ALA A 213 9.63 -15.79 11.26
CA ALA A 213 9.88 -15.26 9.94
C ALA A 213 9.26 -13.86 9.77
N TYR A 214 8.02 -13.65 10.24
CA TYR A 214 7.36 -12.35 10.25
C TYR A 214 8.14 -11.31 11.06
N VAL A 215 8.54 -11.68 12.28
CA VAL A 215 9.34 -10.82 13.18
C VAL A 215 10.66 -10.45 12.52
N LEU A 216 11.38 -11.42 11.97
CA LEU A 216 12.68 -11.19 11.31
C LEU A 216 12.55 -10.20 10.14
N CYS A 217 11.57 -10.39 9.27
CA CYS A 217 11.36 -9.52 8.12
C CYS A 217 11.07 -8.07 8.55
N ASN A 218 10.21 -7.88 9.55
CA ASN A 218 9.94 -6.53 10.07
C ASN A 218 11.19 -5.89 10.70
N LEU A 219 11.95 -6.61 11.52
CA LEU A 219 13.16 -6.08 12.15
C LEU A 219 14.23 -5.72 11.12
N THR A 220 14.41 -6.55 10.08
CA THR A 220 15.39 -6.28 9.03
C THR A 220 15.05 -5.02 8.21
N SER A 221 13.78 -4.65 8.08
CA SER A 221 13.37 -3.44 7.35
C SER A 221 13.66 -2.15 8.13
N ILE A 222 13.89 -2.20 9.45
CA ILE A 222 14.07 -1.00 10.28
C ILE A 222 15.34 -0.25 9.94
N LEU A 223 16.47 -0.96 9.91
CA LEU A 223 17.78 -0.34 9.71
C LEU A 223 17.90 0.40 8.38
N PRO A 224 17.55 -0.18 7.22
CA PRO A 224 17.59 0.53 5.94
C PRO A 224 16.71 1.79 5.94
N ASN A 225 15.53 1.73 6.54
CA ASN A 225 14.64 2.88 6.61
C ASN A 225 15.24 4.02 7.44
N ILE A 226 15.83 3.73 8.60
CA ILE A 226 16.53 4.76 9.40
C ILE A 226 17.71 5.35 8.64
N LEU A 227 18.49 4.51 7.96
CA LEU A 227 19.65 4.96 7.17
C LEU A 227 19.28 5.89 6.02
N ILE A 228 18.11 5.71 5.38
CA ILE A 228 17.60 6.64 4.35
C ILE A 228 17.42 8.04 4.94
N PHE A 229 16.84 8.16 6.14
CA PHE A 229 16.65 9.46 6.77
C PHE A 229 17.97 10.11 7.19
N VAL A 230 18.88 9.33 7.75
CA VAL A 230 20.24 9.82 8.13
C VAL A 230 20.99 10.29 6.89
N LEU A 231 20.93 9.54 5.80
CA LEU A 231 21.54 9.93 4.52
C LEU A 231 20.96 11.27 4.02
N TYR A 232 19.62 11.44 4.10
CA TYR A 232 18.98 12.69 3.73
C TYR A 232 19.44 13.86 4.62
N LEU A 233 19.52 13.68 5.94
CA LEU A 233 19.96 14.75 6.85
C LEU A 233 21.38 15.26 6.53
N GLY A 234 22.25 14.35 6.10
CA GLY A 234 23.61 14.71 5.66
C GLY A 234 23.69 15.34 4.26
N ASN A 235 22.65 15.12 3.41
CA ASN A 235 22.68 15.45 1.99
C ASN A 235 21.37 16.11 1.50
N LYS A 236 20.85 17.09 2.24
CA LYS A 236 19.49 17.66 2.02
C LYS A 236 19.21 18.15 0.61
N THR A 237 20.18 18.66 -0.09
CA THR A 237 20.04 19.20 -1.45
C THR A 237 20.62 18.29 -2.53
N THR A 238 21.44 17.30 -2.15
CA THR A 238 22.25 16.48 -3.05
C THR A 238 21.82 15.01 -3.11
N MET A 239 20.62 14.65 -2.58
CA MET A 239 20.11 13.28 -2.64
C MET A 239 19.88 12.77 -4.08
N ASN A 240 19.75 13.67 -5.05
CA ASN A 240 19.60 13.35 -6.47
C ASN A 240 20.93 13.09 -7.18
N THR A 241 22.09 13.31 -6.52
CA THR A 241 23.38 12.91 -7.11
C THR A 241 23.44 11.39 -7.25
N PHE A 242 24.11 10.91 -8.28
CA PHE A 242 24.16 9.47 -8.58
C PHE A 242 24.59 8.63 -7.37
N ALA A 243 25.61 9.05 -6.63
CA ALA A 243 26.10 8.31 -5.47
C ALA A 243 25.06 8.22 -4.33
N ASN A 244 24.49 9.35 -3.92
CA ASN A 244 23.49 9.38 -2.83
C ASN A 244 22.20 8.67 -3.22
N PHE A 245 21.76 8.87 -4.47
CA PHE A 245 20.58 8.18 -4.98
C PHE A 245 20.79 6.67 -5.07
N ALA A 246 21.96 6.20 -5.52
CA ALA A 246 22.26 4.78 -5.58
C ALA A 246 22.23 4.13 -4.19
N VAL A 247 22.79 4.80 -3.16
CA VAL A 247 22.69 4.32 -1.78
C VAL A 247 21.23 4.29 -1.30
N MET A 248 20.46 5.36 -1.52
CA MET A 248 19.05 5.40 -1.18
C MET A 248 18.24 4.30 -1.90
N PHE A 249 18.53 4.08 -3.19
CA PHE A 249 17.90 3.02 -3.98
C PHE A 249 18.15 1.64 -3.38
N ILE A 250 19.39 1.30 -3.05
CA ILE A 250 19.75 0.02 -2.43
C ILE A 250 19.03 -0.15 -1.09
N LEU A 251 19.04 0.89 -0.24
CA LEU A 251 18.34 0.86 1.04
C LEU A 251 16.83 0.69 0.88
N SER A 252 16.21 1.41 -0.06
CA SER A 252 14.78 1.27 -0.39
C SER A 252 14.45 -0.11 -0.95
N LEU A 253 15.34 -0.68 -1.77
CA LEU A 253 15.19 -2.03 -2.31
C LEU A 253 15.19 -3.07 -1.18
N ILE A 254 16.11 -2.98 -0.25
CA ILE A 254 16.16 -3.89 0.92
C ILE A 254 14.91 -3.71 1.78
N SER A 255 14.60 -2.48 2.20
CA SER A 255 13.45 -2.20 3.06
C SER A 255 12.13 -2.65 2.43
N GLY A 256 11.87 -2.25 1.19
CA GLY A 256 10.66 -2.61 0.45
C GLY A 256 10.50 -4.12 0.24
N SER A 257 11.61 -4.82 -0.03
CA SER A 257 11.61 -6.28 -0.16
C SER A 257 11.19 -6.96 1.14
N PHE A 258 11.78 -6.58 2.27
CA PHE A 258 11.44 -7.20 3.56
C PHE A 258 10.03 -6.84 4.05
N LEU A 259 9.54 -5.63 3.78
CA LEU A 259 8.14 -5.26 4.07
C LEU A 259 7.15 -6.07 3.24
N SER A 260 7.44 -6.31 1.96
CA SER A 260 6.61 -7.17 1.10
C SER A 260 6.62 -8.62 1.59
N LEU A 261 7.79 -9.15 1.97
CA LEU A 261 7.91 -10.48 2.58
C LEU A 261 7.07 -10.59 3.85
N ALA A 262 7.16 -9.61 4.76
CA ALA A 262 6.37 -9.58 6.00
C ALA A 262 4.86 -9.57 5.71
N SER A 263 4.41 -8.80 4.71
CA SER A 263 3.00 -8.77 4.30
C SER A 263 2.51 -10.14 3.80
N ASN A 264 3.31 -10.86 3.02
CA ASN A 264 2.95 -12.20 2.53
C ASN A 264 2.98 -13.25 3.64
N ILE A 265 3.95 -13.19 4.56
CA ILE A 265 3.99 -14.08 5.73
C ILE A 265 2.79 -13.82 6.65
N ARG A 266 2.31 -12.59 6.78
CA ARG A 266 1.09 -12.28 7.53
C ARG A 266 -0.13 -13.01 6.96
N THR A 267 -0.20 -13.22 5.65
CA THR A 267 -1.26 -14.02 5.03
C THR A 267 -1.18 -15.49 5.48
N LEU A 268 0.02 -16.06 5.60
CA LEU A 268 0.20 -17.42 6.15
C LEU A 268 -0.14 -17.50 7.63
N LEU A 269 0.14 -16.46 8.41
CA LEU A 269 -0.27 -16.41 9.82
C LEU A 269 -1.80 -16.42 9.99
N ILE A 270 -2.55 -15.89 9.03
CA ILE A 270 -4.01 -15.98 9.03
C ILE A 270 -4.46 -17.42 8.74
N ASP A 271 -3.81 -18.13 7.83
CA ASP A 271 -4.06 -19.55 7.60
C ASP A 271 -3.77 -20.38 8.86
N ASP A 272 -2.65 -20.12 9.55
CA ASP A 272 -2.34 -20.74 10.85
C ASP A 272 -3.44 -20.47 11.90
N ALA A 273 -4.00 -19.25 11.91
CA ALA A 273 -5.10 -18.89 12.81
C ALA A 273 -6.41 -19.62 12.46
N VAL A 274 -6.69 -19.84 11.16
CA VAL A 274 -7.82 -20.66 10.69
C VAL A 274 -7.65 -22.12 11.13
N GLU A 275 -6.46 -22.68 10.97
CA GLU A 275 -6.17 -24.06 11.43
C GLU A 275 -6.27 -24.22 12.94
N LEU A 276 -5.79 -23.23 13.69
CA LEU A 276 -5.95 -23.20 15.15
C LEU A 276 -7.44 -23.20 15.53
N GLU A 277 -8.26 -22.37 14.86
CA GLU A 277 -9.69 -22.32 15.12
C GLU A 277 -10.39 -23.65 14.77
N TYR A 278 -9.99 -24.28 13.69
CA TYR A 278 -10.50 -25.61 13.33
C TYR A 278 -10.23 -26.66 14.42
N LYS A 279 -9.04 -26.63 15.01
CA LYS A 279 -8.68 -27.52 16.12
C LYS A 279 -9.49 -27.24 17.40
N LEU A 280 -9.86 -25.96 17.63
CA LEU A 280 -10.60 -25.53 18.84
C LEU A 280 -12.12 -25.72 18.70
N SER A 281 -12.69 -25.42 17.54
CA SER A 281 -14.15 -25.34 17.36
C SER A 281 -14.72 -26.34 16.33
N GLY A 282 -13.84 -27.05 15.59
CA GLY A 282 -14.25 -27.93 14.50
C GLY A 282 -14.78 -27.22 13.25
N THR A 283 -14.71 -25.89 13.21
CA THR A 283 -15.16 -25.05 12.08
C THR A 283 -14.01 -24.30 11.42
N LYS A 284 -14.05 -24.16 10.08
CA LYS A 284 -13.04 -23.42 9.32
C LYS A 284 -13.61 -22.07 8.86
N PRO A 285 -13.52 -20.98 9.63
CA PRO A 285 -14.05 -19.67 9.27
C PRO A 285 -13.10 -18.90 8.31
N THR A 286 -12.62 -19.54 7.24
CA THR A 286 -11.58 -19.01 6.33
C THR A 286 -11.98 -17.66 5.75
N ALA A 287 -13.15 -17.53 5.14
CA ALA A 287 -13.60 -16.28 4.51
C ALA A 287 -13.68 -15.12 5.51
N LEU A 288 -14.10 -15.40 6.75
CA LEU A 288 -14.17 -14.40 7.81
C LEU A 288 -12.77 -13.89 8.20
N PHE A 289 -11.81 -14.80 8.40
CA PHE A 289 -10.44 -14.43 8.82
C PHE A 289 -9.74 -13.63 7.72
N PHE A 290 -9.90 -13.98 6.45
CA PHE A 290 -9.38 -13.20 5.33
C PHE A 290 -10.10 -11.85 5.16
N SER A 291 -11.38 -11.74 5.50
CA SER A 291 -12.07 -10.44 5.49
C SER A 291 -11.48 -9.46 6.50
N PHE A 292 -10.97 -9.95 7.64
CA PHE A 292 -10.23 -9.10 8.59
C PHE A 292 -8.91 -8.62 8.02
N GLN A 293 -8.18 -9.45 7.28
CA GLN A 293 -6.96 -9.00 6.60
C GLN A 293 -7.23 -7.84 5.64
N THR A 294 -8.26 -7.98 4.80
CA THR A 294 -8.68 -6.91 3.89
C THR A 294 -9.08 -5.64 4.65
N SER A 295 -9.83 -5.79 5.75
CA SER A 295 -10.21 -4.66 6.60
C SER A 295 -9.00 -3.97 7.24
N ILE A 296 -8.01 -4.73 7.71
CA ILE A 296 -6.77 -4.18 8.26
C ILE A 296 -6.02 -3.37 7.20
N ILE A 297 -5.88 -3.90 5.98
CA ILE A 297 -5.20 -3.19 4.86
C ILE A 297 -5.89 -1.85 4.58
N LYS A 298 -7.23 -1.81 4.57
CA LYS A 298 -8.00 -0.58 4.36
C LYS A 298 -7.81 0.42 5.51
N ILE A 299 -7.83 -0.05 6.75
CA ILE A 299 -7.54 0.79 7.92
C ILE A 299 -6.11 1.35 7.85
N GLN A 300 -5.14 0.52 7.48
CA GLN A 300 -3.75 0.95 7.29
C GLN A 300 -3.64 2.09 6.27
N SER A 301 -4.30 1.95 5.11
CA SER A 301 -4.32 3.00 4.07
C SER A 301 -4.95 4.30 4.59
N GLY A 302 -6.09 4.20 5.28
CA GLY A 302 -6.77 5.36 5.87
C GLY A 302 -5.91 6.06 6.93
N VAL A 303 -5.32 5.30 7.87
CA VAL A 303 -4.44 5.84 8.91
C VAL A 303 -3.20 6.49 8.31
N SER A 304 -2.59 5.88 7.30
CA SER A 304 -1.43 6.46 6.59
C SER A 304 -1.79 7.78 5.92
N SER A 305 -2.95 7.87 5.28
CA SER A 305 -3.41 9.10 4.63
C SER A 305 -3.66 10.21 5.65
N LEU A 306 -4.24 9.89 6.81
CA LEU A 306 -4.44 10.84 7.91
C LEU A 306 -3.11 11.34 8.48
N ILE A 307 -2.15 10.44 8.71
CA ILE A 307 -0.81 10.80 9.22
C ILE A 307 -0.07 11.68 8.21
N SER A 308 -0.14 11.35 6.92
CA SER A 308 0.46 12.18 5.86
C SER A 308 -0.16 13.58 5.83
N SER A 309 -1.48 13.69 5.91
CA SER A 309 -2.19 14.97 5.95
C SER A 309 -1.85 15.77 7.21
N ALA A 310 -1.78 15.12 8.37
CA ALA A 310 -1.34 15.75 9.62
C ALA A 310 0.11 16.25 9.53
N GLY A 311 1.01 15.48 8.90
CA GLY A 311 2.39 15.89 8.65
C GLY A 311 2.47 17.18 7.83
N TYR A 312 1.70 17.29 6.75
CA TYR A 312 1.64 18.52 5.95
C TYR A 312 1.07 19.70 6.74
N MET A 313 0.05 19.46 7.57
CA MET A 313 -0.56 20.50 8.40
C MET A 313 0.42 21.04 9.44
N VAL A 314 1.22 20.18 10.08
CA VAL A 314 2.20 20.58 11.10
C VAL A 314 3.26 21.53 10.53
N ILE A 315 3.66 21.36 9.28
CA ILE A 315 4.64 22.23 8.61
C ILE A 315 3.99 23.44 7.90
N GLY A 316 2.66 23.61 8.03
CA GLY A 316 1.91 24.68 7.37
C GLY A 316 1.82 24.55 5.84
N PHE A 317 2.08 23.36 5.28
CA PHE A 317 2.01 23.12 3.84
C PHE A 317 0.57 22.97 3.39
N THR A 318 -0.05 24.09 3.01
CA THR A 318 -1.44 24.21 2.57
C THR A 318 -1.58 24.11 1.05
N SER A 319 -2.82 24.17 0.55
CA SER A 319 -3.10 24.23 -0.89
C SER A 319 -2.47 25.44 -1.58
N THR A 320 -2.42 26.58 -0.90
CA THR A 320 -1.75 27.81 -1.35
C THR A 320 -0.24 27.60 -1.49
N GLU A 321 0.41 26.96 -0.53
CA GLU A 321 1.84 26.63 -0.60
C GLU A 321 2.14 25.61 -1.70
N THR A 322 1.25 24.66 -1.91
CA THR A 322 1.36 23.72 -3.05
C THR A 322 1.25 24.45 -4.38
N ALA A 323 0.38 25.46 -4.50
CA ALA A 323 0.24 26.28 -5.71
C ALA A 323 1.52 27.08 -5.97
N LYS A 324 2.09 27.73 -4.94
CA LYS A 324 3.37 28.45 -5.03
C LYS A 324 4.52 27.53 -5.45
N LEU A 325 4.61 26.33 -4.84
CA LEU A 325 5.62 25.34 -5.21
C LEU A 325 5.48 24.90 -6.67
N ASN A 326 4.25 24.71 -7.15
CA ASN A 326 3.99 24.38 -8.54
C ASN A 326 4.41 25.50 -9.49
N GLU A 327 4.11 26.75 -9.15
CA GLU A 327 4.54 27.93 -9.91
C GLU A 327 6.06 28.08 -9.89
N TYR A 328 6.70 27.87 -8.74
CA TYR A 328 8.16 27.88 -8.61
C TYR A 328 8.85 26.87 -9.54
N ILE A 329 8.30 25.64 -9.60
CA ILE A 329 8.81 24.59 -10.49
C ILE A 329 8.49 24.93 -11.96
N ALA A 330 7.31 25.46 -12.26
CA ALA A 330 6.93 25.85 -13.63
C ALA A 330 7.82 26.96 -14.18
N ASN A 331 8.35 27.84 -13.32
CA ASN A 331 9.31 28.89 -13.68
C ASN A 331 10.75 28.35 -13.88
N GLY A 332 10.95 27.02 -13.82
CA GLY A 332 12.24 26.37 -14.05
C GLY A 332 13.15 26.29 -12.82
N PHE A 333 12.67 26.66 -11.65
CA PHE A 333 13.46 26.59 -10.41
C PHE A 333 13.41 25.18 -9.78
N VAL A 334 14.48 24.82 -9.10
CA VAL A 334 14.64 23.52 -8.45
C VAL A 334 14.27 23.64 -6.97
N ALA A 335 13.12 23.08 -6.58
CA ALA A 335 12.56 23.26 -5.24
C ALA A 335 13.47 22.74 -4.10
N ARG A 336 14.24 21.66 -4.32
CA ARG A 336 15.17 21.10 -3.31
C ARG A 336 16.34 22.03 -2.95
N GLU A 337 16.64 23.02 -3.78
CA GLU A 337 17.74 23.98 -3.55
C GLU A 337 17.27 25.22 -2.77
N SER A 338 15.95 25.41 -2.64
CA SER A 338 15.36 26.49 -1.88
C SER A 338 15.26 26.16 -0.39
N ALA A 339 15.71 27.07 0.45
CA ALA A 339 15.60 26.95 1.90
C ALA A 339 14.13 26.93 2.38
N GLU A 340 13.24 27.58 1.64
CA GLU A 340 11.81 27.67 1.93
C GLU A 340 11.13 26.29 1.98
N TYR A 341 11.51 25.36 1.07
CA TYR A 341 10.90 24.03 0.99
C TYR A 341 11.66 22.96 1.79
N THR A 342 12.72 23.31 2.52
CA THR A 342 13.50 22.33 3.30
C THR A 342 12.64 21.64 4.36
N ALA A 343 11.71 22.34 5.00
CA ALA A 343 10.80 21.76 5.99
C ALA A 343 9.88 20.71 5.36
N LEU A 344 9.35 21.00 4.16
CA LEU A 344 8.52 20.06 3.40
C LEU A 344 9.29 18.77 3.06
N PHE A 345 10.49 18.92 2.52
CA PHE A 345 11.27 17.73 2.14
C PHE A 345 11.73 16.93 3.36
N THR A 346 12.07 17.59 4.46
CA THR A 346 12.40 16.91 5.72
C THR A 346 11.18 16.09 6.22
N MET A 347 9.98 16.65 6.16
CA MET A 347 8.76 15.93 6.52
C MET A 347 8.49 14.77 5.55
N LEU A 348 8.64 14.96 4.24
CA LEU A 348 8.45 13.89 3.25
C LEU A 348 9.40 12.71 3.50
N PHE A 349 10.70 12.98 3.73
CA PHE A 349 11.66 11.92 4.04
C PHE A 349 11.41 11.27 5.40
N PHE A 350 10.95 12.02 6.39
CA PHE A 350 10.54 11.50 7.69
C PHE A 350 9.33 10.54 7.55
N LEU A 351 8.30 10.96 6.84
CA LEU A 351 7.11 10.14 6.56
C LEU A 351 7.45 8.91 5.70
N PHE A 352 8.38 9.04 4.77
CA PHE A 352 8.78 7.96 3.87
C PHE A 352 9.62 6.89 4.56
N SER A 353 10.41 7.24 5.55
CA SER A 353 11.41 6.33 6.12
C SER A 353 11.28 6.09 7.62
N VAL A 354 11.22 7.14 8.45
CA VAL A 354 11.22 6.96 9.92
C VAL A 354 9.93 6.34 10.42
N LEU A 355 8.77 6.81 9.98
CA LEU A 355 7.49 6.25 10.43
C LEU A 355 7.28 4.80 9.99
N PRO A 356 7.63 4.35 8.78
CA PRO A 356 7.64 2.94 8.44
C PRO A 356 8.58 2.10 9.33
N ALA A 357 9.75 2.62 9.70
CA ALA A 357 10.65 1.93 10.63
C ALA A 357 10.02 1.75 12.01
N VAL A 358 9.43 2.80 12.58
CA VAL A 358 8.68 2.75 13.83
C VAL A 358 7.52 1.76 13.75
N SER A 359 6.78 1.78 12.64
CA SER A 359 5.67 0.87 12.38
C SER A 359 6.10 -0.59 12.37
N SER A 360 7.24 -0.90 11.71
CA SER A 360 7.81 -2.25 11.69
C SER A 360 8.20 -2.73 13.08
N LEU A 361 8.75 -1.84 13.92
CA LEU A 361 9.06 -2.15 15.32
C LEU A 361 7.80 -2.44 16.12
N LEU A 362 6.77 -1.59 16.00
CA LEU A 362 5.49 -1.75 16.69
C LEU A 362 4.76 -3.03 16.27
N ALA A 363 4.85 -3.41 14.99
CA ALA A 363 4.22 -4.63 14.45
C ALA A 363 4.72 -5.92 15.11
N VAL A 364 5.93 -5.91 15.62
CA VAL A 364 6.56 -7.07 16.28
C VAL A 364 6.07 -7.25 17.72
N ILE A 365 5.67 -6.19 18.43
CA ILE A 365 5.32 -6.20 19.87
C ILE A 365 4.29 -7.28 20.24
N PRO A 366 3.17 -7.50 19.49
CA PRO A 366 2.20 -8.52 19.85
C PRO A 366 2.75 -9.95 19.88
N PHE A 367 3.85 -10.21 19.15
CA PHE A 367 4.47 -11.53 19.05
C PHE A 367 5.62 -11.74 20.04
N THR A 368 6.09 -10.69 20.72
CA THR A 368 7.16 -10.80 21.74
C THR A 368 6.62 -11.24 23.09
N LYS A 369 5.34 -11.00 23.39
CA LYS A 369 4.72 -11.50 24.63
C LYS A 369 4.41 -12.99 24.46
N ASN A 370 5.27 -13.84 25.05
CA ASN A 370 4.90 -15.23 25.32
C ASN A 370 3.76 -15.22 26.32
N GLU A 371 2.59 -15.69 25.92
CA GLU A 371 1.60 -16.14 26.88
C GLU A 371 2.18 -17.37 27.56
N LYS A 372 2.47 -17.26 28.89
CA LYS A 372 2.75 -18.38 29.77
C LYS A 372 1.51 -19.25 29.89
#